data_c0030d16353cb3402b509caa9cca9522
#
_entry.id   c0030d16353cb3402b509caa9cca9522
#
_cell.length_a   1.000
_cell.length_b   1.000
_cell.length_c   1.000
_cell.angle_alpha   90.00
_cell.angle_beta   90.00
_cell.angle_gamma   90.00
#
_symmetry.space_group_name_H-M   'P 1'
#
loop_
_entity.id
_entity.type
_entity.pdbx_description
1 polymer ?
#
loop_
_entity_poly.entity_id
_entity_poly.type
_entity_poly.pdbx_seq_one_letter_code
_entity_poly.pdbx_strand_id
1 'polypeptide(L)'
;NVDAVTLAMNMYSHGVDPHLDFSNMPAICEVYERVTRMHVYERTPYAGALVFAAFSGSHQDAIAKGMTWRKEKQLHQWTCPYIPIDPHDIGRTYDADVIRINSQSGKGGVAFVLKQNFGMDLPDKMKEEVGYLVKGVSDRRHQELSPEAIYRIFEEHYVNLCDVFQISECHFEQKDGITSRLVIEHNKERRTIETTGNGRLDAVSNAIKMYFGISYELAVYEEHAISEGSSSKAAAYVEIICKGKNYWGVGIDEDIITSSIAALVSAANKMLKSENIVEGREERIVDIMNYIQNHYADVTLDVLADQFNLSK
;
A
#
# COMPACT_ATOMS: atom_id res chain seq x y z
N ASN A 1 -8.10 23.26 42.55
CA ASN A 1 -9.27 22.96 41.70
C ASN A 1 -9.23 21.49 41.34
N VAL A 2 -10.38 20.83 41.39
CA VAL A 2 -10.54 19.43 41.02
C VAL A 2 -11.21 19.36 39.64
N ASP A 3 -10.73 18.50 38.76
CA ASP A 3 -11.41 18.19 37.52
C ASP A 3 -12.64 17.31 37.83
N ALA A 4 -13.82 17.90 37.61
CA ALA A 4 -15.09 17.23 37.92
C ALA A 4 -15.31 15.96 37.07
N VAL A 5 -14.89 15.96 35.81
CA VAL A 5 -15.00 14.81 34.92
C VAL A 5 -14.14 13.66 35.44
N THR A 6 -12.86 13.92 35.71
CA THR A 6 -11.95 12.90 36.24
C THR A 6 -12.42 12.34 37.56
N LEU A 7 -12.89 13.20 38.48
CA LEU A 7 -13.39 12.74 39.79
C LEU A 7 -14.62 11.85 39.63
N ALA A 8 -15.63 12.31 38.90
CA ALA A 8 -16.88 11.57 38.72
C ALA A 8 -16.69 10.24 37.98
N MET A 9 -15.88 10.21 36.92
CA MET A 9 -15.59 8.98 36.19
C MET A 9 -14.78 7.98 37.03
N ASN A 10 -13.89 8.45 37.90
CA ASN A 10 -13.21 7.58 38.87
C ASN A 10 -14.17 7.05 39.93
N MET A 11 -15.09 7.86 40.43
CA MET A 11 -16.16 7.37 41.35
C MET A 11 -16.98 6.27 40.66
N TYR A 12 -17.44 6.50 39.45
CA TYR A 12 -18.20 5.55 38.66
C TYR A 12 -17.46 4.20 38.47
N SER A 13 -16.17 4.28 38.07
CA SER A 13 -15.33 3.09 37.91
C SER A 13 -15.12 2.28 39.19
N HIS A 14 -15.28 2.90 40.34
CA HIS A 14 -15.28 2.25 41.67
C HIS A 14 -16.68 1.85 42.14
N GLY A 15 -17.69 1.92 41.30
CA GLY A 15 -19.06 1.55 41.61
C GLY A 15 -19.83 2.58 42.46
N VAL A 16 -19.36 3.82 42.51
CA VAL A 16 -20.03 4.91 43.22
C VAL A 16 -20.68 5.83 42.20
N ASP A 17 -22.01 5.95 42.23
CA ASP A 17 -22.74 6.86 41.36
C ASP A 17 -22.42 8.33 41.70
N PRO A 18 -21.81 9.11 40.79
CA PRO A 18 -21.52 10.51 41.03
C PRO A 18 -22.74 11.42 40.87
N HIS A 19 -23.89 10.88 40.46
CA HIS A 19 -25.12 11.62 40.11
C HIS A 19 -24.90 12.71 39.03
N LEU A 20 -23.98 12.45 38.09
CA LEU A 20 -23.65 13.27 36.96
C LEU A 20 -23.71 12.45 35.68
N ASP A 21 -24.27 13.01 34.63
CA ASP A 21 -24.39 12.35 33.34
C ASP A 21 -23.27 12.80 32.41
N PHE A 22 -22.37 11.89 32.06
CA PHE A 22 -21.29 12.05 31.09
C PHE A 22 -21.47 11.21 29.81
N SER A 23 -22.67 10.67 29.60
CA SER A 23 -22.97 9.81 28.43
C SER A 23 -22.80 10.52 27.06
N ASN A 24 -22.67 11.84 27.06
CA ASN A 24 -22.34 12.63 25.87
C ASN A 24 -21.18 13.62 26.14
N MET A 25 -20.00 13.09 26.32
CA MET A 25 -18.79 13.87 26.56
C MET A 25 -18.47 14.90 25.46
N PRO A 26 -18.67 14.60 24.16
CA PRO A 26 -18.47 15.59 23.11
C PRO A 26 -19.29 16.87 23.30
N ALA A 27 -20.56 16.75 23.64
CA ALA A 27 -21.43 17.90 23.90
C ALA A 27 -20.98 18.71 25.12
N ILE A 28 -20.49 18.03 26.17
CA ILE A 28 -19.95 18.69 27.37
C ILE A 28 -18.70 19.50 27.01
N CYS A 29 -17.77 18.91 26.23
CA CYS A 29 -16.58 19.61 25.74
C CYS A 29 -16.94 20.84 24.90
N GLU A 30 -17.90 20.70 23.97
CA GLU A 30 -18.36 21.82 23.14
C GLU A 30 -18.91 22.97 23.98
N VAL A 31 -19.76 22.67 24.96
CA VAL A 31 -20.29 23.68 25.90
C VAL A 31 -19.18 24.35 26.69
N TYR A 32 -18.25 23.58 27.22
CA TYR A 32 -17.09 24.11 27.95
C TYR A 32 -16.27 25.08 27.09
N GLU A 33 -15.87 24.68 25.89
CA GLU A 33 -15.07 25.49 24.99
C GLU A 33 -15.80 26.78 24.55
N ARG A 34 -17.10 26.67 24.27
CA ARG A 34 -17.94 27.81 23.89
C ARG A 34 -18.06 28.83 25.00
N VAL A 35 -18.27 28.40 26.24
CA VAL A 35 -18.50 29.28 27.39
C VAL A 35 -17.21 29.90 27.92
N THR A 36 -16.15 29.06 28.04
CA THR A 36 -14.89 29.50 28.63
C THR A 36 -13.92 30.12 27.62
N ARG A 37 -14.11 29.88 26.32
CA ARG A 37 -13.15 30.20 25.25
C ARG A 37 -11.80 29.50 25.41
N MET A 38 -11.75 28.40 26.16
CA MET A 38 -10.57 27.57 26.38
C MET A 38 -10.77 26.21 25.71
N HIS A 39 -9.72 25.69 25.11
CA HIS A 39 -9.75 24.35 24.53
C HIS A 39 -9.55 23.26 25.61
N VAL A 40 -10.26 22.16 25.48
CA VAL A 40 -9.99 20.96 26.26
C VAL A 40 -8.65 20.39 25.82
N TYR A 41 -7.72 20.23 26.77
CA TYR A 41 -6.41 19.66 26.48
C TYR A 41 -6.56 18.24 25.91
N GLU A 42 -5.84 17.95 24.83
CA GLU A 42 -6.01 16.74 24.04
C GLU A 42 -5.85 15.43 24.81
N ARG A 43 -5.13 15.44 25.91
CA ARG A 43 -4.92 14.28 26.80
C ARG A 43 -5.66 14.39 28.13
N THR A 44 -6.64 15.28 28.24
CA THR A 44 -7.50 15.35 29.44
C THR A 44 -8.20 14.00 29.64
N PRO A 45 -8.12 13.40 30.83
CA PRO A 45 -8.74 12.11 31.08
C PRO A 45 -10.22 12.10 30.64
N TYR A 46 -10.63 11.05 29.96
CA TYR A 46 -11.96 10.81 29.40
C TYR A 46 -12.44 11.81 28.32
N ALA A 47 -12.13 13.10 28.48
CA ALA A 47 -12.64 14.18 27.62
C ALA A 47 -11.73 14.54 26.43
N GLY A 48 -10.42 14.37 26.57
CA GLY A 48 -9.45 14.78 25.58
C GLY A 48 -9.55 14.04 24.25
N ALA A 49 -9.24 14.69 23.16
CA ALA A 49 -9.34 14.14 21.81
C ALA A 49 -8.46 12.89 21.59
N LEU A 50 -7.35 12.78 22.31
CA LEU A 50 -6.38 11.69 22.13
C LEU A 50 -6.50 10.56 23.17
N VAL A 51 -7.53 10.57 24.02
CA VAL A 51 -7.65 9.59 25.12
C VAL A 51 -7.88 8.17 24.61
N PHE A 52 -8.60 8.01 23.49
CA PHE A 52 -8.87 6.73 22.88
C PHE A 52 -8.03 6.48 21.61
N ALA A 53 -7.02 7.30 21.37
CA ALA A 53 -6.11 7.15 20.24
C ALA A 53 -4.90 6.29 20.63
N ALA A 54 -4.53 5.34 19.77
CA ALA A 54 -3.30 4.57 19.91
C ALA A 54 -2.33 4.92 18.78
N PHE A 55 -1.09 5.28 19.12
CA PHE A 55 -0.07 5.74 18.17
C PHE A 55 0.90 4.61 17.75
N SER A 56 0.99 3.54 18.51
CA SER A 56 1.85 2.39 18.20
C SER A 56 1.06 1.33 17.43
N GLY A 57 1.62 0.83 16.32
CA GLY A 57 0.99 -0.24 15.54
C GLY A 57 0.74 -1.53 16.35
N SER A 58 1.60 -1.85 17.33
CA SER A 58 1.39 -2.98 18.23
C SER A 58 0.21 -2.77 19.18
N HIS A 59 -0.01 -1.54 19.66
CA HIS A 59 -1.18 -1.21 20.49
C HIS A 59 -2.46 -1.26 19.64
N GLN A 60 -2.44 -0.73 18.42
CA GLN A 60 -3.57 -0.76 17.50
C GLN A 60 -3.98 -2.20 17.14
N ASP A 61 -3.00 -3.05 16.81
CA ASP A 61 -3.23 -4.48 16.55
C ASP A 61 -3.83 -5.19 17.77
N ALA A 62 -3.31 -4.91 18.97
CA ALA A 62 -3.85 -5.46 20.21
C ALA A 62 -5.29 -5.00 20.48
N ILE A 63 -5.61 -3.73 20.23
CA ILE A 63 -6.97 -3.19 20.36
C ILE A 63 -7.90 -3.86 19.35
N ALA A 64 -7.51 -3.94 18.08
CA ALA A 64 -8.31 -4.57 17.03
C ALA A 64 -8.61 -6.03 17.34
N LYS A 65 -7.60 -6.81 17.78
CA LYS A 65 -7.78 -8.20 18.24
C LYS A 65 -8.68 -8.29 19.47
N GLY A 66 -8.51 -7.39 20.43
CA GLY A 66 -9.36 -7.32 21.62
C GLY A 66 -10.81 -7.05 21.29
N MET A 67 -11.09 -6.11 20.38
CA MET A 67 -12.46 -5.81 19.91
C MET A 67 -13.09 -6.99 19.18
N THR A 68 -12.34 -7.64 18.27
CA THR A 68 -12.81 -8.83 17.55
C THR A 68 -13.13 -9.96 18.52
N TRP A 69 -12.22 -10.25 19.46
CA TRP A 69 -12.41 -11.29 20.46
C TRP A 69 -13.64 -11.02 21.37
N ARG A 70 -13.85 -9.77 21.80
CA ARG A 70 -15.05 -9.38 22.55
C ARG A 70 -16.33 -9.67 21.76
N LYS A 71 -16.36 -9.29 20.48
CA LYS A 71 -17.50 -9.51 19.58
C LYS A 71 -17.79 -11.01 19.41
N GLU A 72 -16.77 -11.82 19.17
CA GLU A 72 -16.89 -13.27 19.00
C GLU A 72 -17.38 -13.97 20.27
N LYS A 73 -16.90 -13.53 21.43
CA LYS A 73 -17.27 -14.10 22.74
C LYS A 73 -18.52 -13.48 23.35
N GLN A 74 -19.11 -12.47 22.71
CA GLN A 74 -20.28 -11.74 23.20
C GLN A 74 -20.15 -11.27 24.67
N LEU A 75 -18.97 -10.74 25.01
CA LEU A 75 -18.68 -10.32 26.37
C LEU A 75 -19.41 -9.03 26.74
N HIS A 76 -20.11 -9.05 27.88
CA HIS A 76 -20.80 -7.88 28.43
C HIS A 76 -19.85 -6.92 29.14
N GLN A 77 -18.79 -7.46 29.78
CA GLN A 77 -17.78 -6.64 30.44
C GLN A 77 -16.81 -6.03 29.44
N TRP A 78 -16.43 -4.78 29.71
CA TRP A 78 -15.37 -4.14 28.94
C TRP A 78 -14.00 -4.75 29.27
N THR A 79 -13.34 -5.27 28.25
CA THR A 79 -12.03 -5.94 28.37
C THR A 79 -11.22 -5.69 27.09
N CYS A 80 -10.90 -4.43 26.80
CA CYS A 80 -10.11 -4.08 25.64
C CYS A 80 -8.69 -3.64 26.05
N PRO A 81 -7.62 -4.18 25.46
CA PRO A 81 -6.26 -3.70 25.73
C PRO A 81 -6.13 -2.21 25.49
N TYR A 82 -5.39 -1.50 26.35
CA TYR A 82 -5.07 -0.07 26.26
C TYR A 82 -6.26 0.89 26.33
N ILE A 83 -7.50 0.42 26.34
CA ILE A 83 -8.70 1.25 26.46
C ILE A 83 -9.41 0.89 27.78
N PRO A 84 -9.29 1.73 28.81
CA PRO A 84 -9.72 1.37 30.18
C PRO A 84 -11.23 1.34 30.38
N ILE A 85 -12.00 2.05 29.54
CA ILE A 85 -13.48 2.07 29.59
C ILE A 85 -14.04 1.89 28.19
N ASP A 86 -15.31 1.50 28.09
CA ASP A 86 -16.03 1.52 26.83
C ASP A 86 -16.24 2.98 26.37
N PRO A 87 -15.70 3.39 25.23
CA PRO A 87 -15.93 4.74 24.71
C PRO A 87 -17.42 5.10 24.55
N HIS A 88 -18.27 4.11 24.27
CA HIS A 88 -19.70 4.32 24.09
C HIS A 88 -20.39 4.78 25.40
N ASP A 89 -19.85 4.43 26.56
CA ASP A 89 -20.40 4.87 27.86
C ASP A 89 -20.35 6.38 28.04
N ILE A 90 -19.49 7.06 27.29
CA ILE A 90 -19.35 8.52 27.30
C ILE A 90 -19.69 9.18 25.95
N GLY A 91 -20.46 8.48 25.10
CA GLY A 91 -20.90 8.99 23.81
C GLY A 91 -19.78 9.16 22.78
N ARG A 92 -18.69 8.41 22.92
CA ARG A 92 -17.57 8.38 21.97
C ARG A 92 -17.45 7.00 21.31
N THR A 93 -16.69 6.94 20.27
CA THR A 93 -16.27 5.69 19.64
C THR A 93 -14.76 5.51 19.83
N TYR A 94 -14.28 4.29 19.67
CA TYR A 94 -12.85 4.11 19.48
C TYR A 94 -12.53 4.67 18.08
N ASP A 95 -11.85 5.80 18.07
CA ASP A 95 -11.44 6.45 16.83
C ASP A 95 -10.28 5.65 16.21
N ALA A 96 -10.60 4.54 15.57
CA ALA A 96 -9.67 3.87 14.66
C ALA A 96 -9.19 4.83 13.55
N ASP A 97 -9.99 5.86 13.29
CA ASP A 97 -9.73 6.89 12.28
C ASP A 97 -8.67 7.92 12.70
N VAL A 98 -8.31 8.00 13.98
CA VAL A 98 -7.20 8.84 14.46
C VAL A 98 -5.89 8.04 14.55
N ILE A 99 -5.65 7.19 13.57
CA ILE A 99 -4.34 6.57 13.41
C ILE A 99 -3.41 7.61 12.79
N ARG A 100 -2.70 8.32 13.66
CA ARG A 100 -1.63 9.24 13.24
C ARG A 100 -0.35 8.45 13.07
N ILE A 101 0.06 8.25 11.83
CA ILE A 101 1.34 7.64 11.51
C ILE A 101 2.43 8.68 11.71
N ASN A 102 3.27 8.46 12.70
CA ASN A 102 4.47 9.26 12.96
C ASN A 102 5.74 8.39 12.83
N SER A 103 6.90 8.98 13.04
CA SER A 103 8.20 8.31 12.98
C SER A 103 8.35 7.08 13.89
N GLN A 104 7.49 6.95 14.90
CA GLN A 104 7.46 5.80 15.83
C GLN A 104 6.44 4.73 15.45
N SER A 105 5.60 4.99 14.46
CA SER A 105 4.63 4.01 13.97
C SER A 105 5.34 2.91 13.20
N GLY A 106 5.22 1.68 13.66
CA GLY A 106 5.81 0.51 13.00
C GLY A 106 5.11 0.16 11.69
N LYS A 107 5.73 -0.74 10.90
CA LYS A 107 5.23 -1.28 9.62
C LYS A 107 3.76 -1.77 9.65
N GLY A 108 3.28 -2.25 10.77
CA GLY A 108 1.88 -2.67 10.95
C GLY A 108 0.87 -1.53 10.94
N GLY A 109 1.26 -0.34 11.39
CA GLY A 109 0.36 0.82 11.45
C GLY A 109 -0.03 1.33 10.06
N VAL A 110 0.93 1.43 9.13
CA VAL A 110 0.67 1.86 7.75
C VAL A 110 -0.26 0.87 7.04
N ALA A 111 0.00 -0.42 7.14
CA ALA A 111 -0.83 -1.45 6.53
C ALA A 111 -2.26 -1.46 7.10
N PHE A 112 -2.39 -1.22 8.42
CA PHE A 112 -3.69 -1.10 9.06
C PHE A 112 -4.49 0.10 8.54
N VAL A 113 -3.85 1.29 8.41
CA VAL A 113 -4.49 2.49 7.84
C VAL A 113 -4.98 2.23 6.41
N LEU A 114 -4.13 1.65 5.56
CA LEU A 114 -4.49 1.35 4.17
C LEU A 114 -5.65 0.36 4.09
N LYS A 115 -5.68 -0.64 4.97
CA LYS A 115 -6.78 -1.62 5.03
C LYS A 115 -8.08 -1.01 5.51
N GLN A 116 -8.06 -0.28 6.63
CA GLN A 116 -9.27 0.25 7.26
C GLN A 116 -9.91 1.39 6.46
N ASN A 117 -9.11 2.31 5.92
CA ASN A 117 -9.64 3.51 5.29
C ASN A 117 -9.83 3.36 3.78
N PHE A 118 -9.07 2.47 3.14
CA PHE A 118 -9.04 2.33 1.69
C PHE A 118 -9.28 0.89 1.20
N GLY A 119 -9.52 -0.06 2.10
CA GLY A 119 -9.77 -1.46 1.77
C GLY A 119 -8.55 -2.20 1.19
N MET A 120 -7.33 -1.64 1.33
CA MET A 120 -6.10 -2.19 0.76
C MET A 120 -5.45 -3.20 1.70
N ASP A 121 -5.69 -4.47 1.50
CA ASP A 121 -5.08 -5.55 2.31
C ASP A 121 -3.76 -6.02 1.69
N LEU A 122 -2.67 -5.38 2.11
CA LEU A 122 -1.35 -5.63 1.55
C LEU A 122 -0.85 -7.04 1.87
N PRO A 123 -0.15 -7.72 0.93
CA PRO A 123 0.64 -8.92 1.23
C PRO A 123 1.66 -8.69 2.34
N ASP A 124 1.91 -9.71 3.17
CA ASP A 124 2.76 -9.55 4.37
C ASP A 124 4.16 -9.02 4.07
N LYS A 125 4.78 -9.46 2.99
CA LYS A 125 6.10 -8.97 2.57
C LYS A 125 6.06 -7.52 2.10
N MET A 126 4.97 -7.09 1.45
CA MET A 126 4.79 -5.73 0.97
C MET A 126 4.57 -4.74 2.11
N LYS A 127 3.91 -5.15 3.21
CA LYS A 127 3.68 -4.31 4.41
C LYS A 127 4.97 -3.69 4.94
N GLU A 128 6.05 -4.43 4.88
CA GLU A 128 7.34 -3.97 5.37
C GLU A 128 7.93 -2.86 4.47
N GLU A 129 7.94 -3.07 3.16
CA GLU A 129 8.47 -2.10 2.18
C GLU A 129 7.68 -0.79 2.21
N VAL A 130 6.33 -0.89 2.17
CA VAL A 130 5.45 0.28 2.24
C VAL A 130 5.61 1.02 3.58
N GLY A 131 5.75 0.28 4.68
CA GLY A 131 6.01 0.86 6.00
C GLY A 131 7.30 1.69 6.05
N TYR A 132 8.40 1.18 5.48
CA TYR A 132 9.66 1.92 5.39
C TYR A 132 9.57 3.14 4.47
N LEU A 133 8.87 3.02 3.33
CA LEU A 133 8.67 4.15 2.42
C LEU A 133 7.93 5.30 3.11
N VAL A 134 6.77 5.01 3.71
CA VAL A 134 5.94 6.01 4.40
C VAL A 134 6.67 6.64 5.57
N LYS A 135 7.37 5.81 6.37
CA LYS A 135 8.23 6.30 7.46
C LYS A 135 9.30 7.25 6.96
N GLY A 136 10.01 6.91 5.89
CA GLY A 136 11.04 7.76 5.30
C GLY A 136 10.51 9.12 4.81
N VAL A 137 9.24 9.18 4.35
CA VAL A 137 8.57 10.45 4.00
C VAL A 137 8.20 11.25 5.25
N SER A 138 7.63 10.60 6.28
CA SER A 138 7.27 11.24 7.55
C SER A 138 8.51 11.83 8.26
N ASP A 139 9.61 11.08 8.32
CA ASP A 139 10.86 11.52 8.94
C ASP A 139 11.45 12.75 8.24
N ARG A 140 11.41 12.79 6.91
CA ARG A 140 11.90 13.95 6.14
C ARG A 140 11.05 15.20 6.31
N ARG A 141 9.73 15.03 6.46
CA ARG A 141 8.80 16.17 6.62
C ARG A 141 8.65 16.63 8.07
N HIS A 142 9.15 15.84 9.04
CA HIS A 142 8.94 16.04 10.48
C HIS A 142 7.47 16.28 10.85
N GLN A 143 6.54 15.60 10.14
CA GLN A 143 5.09 15.77 10.31
C GLN A 143 4.42 14.40 10.36
N GLU A 144 3.35 14.34 11.14
CA GLU A 144 2.40 13.24 11.08
C GLU A 144 1.70 13.23 9.73
N LEU A 145 1.47 12.03 9.18
CA LEU A 145 0.80 11.84 7.91
C LEU A 145 -0.66 11.44 8.15
N SER A 146 -1.58 12.13 7.47
CA SER A 146 -2.99 11.72 7.45
C SER A 146 -3.17 10.42 6.65
N PRO A 147 -4.28 9.67 6.87
CA PRO A 147 -4.60 8.50 6.05
C PRO A 147 -4.54 8.76 4.54
N GLU A 148 -5.07 9.90 4.09
CA GLU A 148 -5.05 10.29 2.68
C GLU A 148 -3.64 10.57 2.17
N ALA A 149 -2.77 11.16 3.00
CA ALA A 149 -1.37 11.39 2.65
C ALA A 149 -0.62 10.06 2.50
N ILE A 150 -0.90 9.09 3.38
CA ILE A 150 -0.34 7.73 3.31
C ILE A 150 -0.80 7.03 2.04
N TYR A 151 -2.10 7.08 1.74
CA TYR A 151 -2.65 6.46 0.54
C TYR A 151 -2.06 7.08 -0.73
N ARG A 152 -1.89 8.40 -0.78
CA ARG A 152 -1.27 9.10 -1.92
C ARG A 152 0.18 8.66 -2.12
N ILE A 153 0.97 8.54 -1.05
CA ILE A 153 2.35 8.00 -1.14
C ILE A 153 2.33 6.58 -1.68
N PHE A 154 1.43 5.74 -1.20
CA PHE A 154 1.27 4.37 -1.67
C PHE A 154 0.87 4.34 -3.15
N GLU A 155 -0.12 5.13 -3.55
CA GLU A 155 -0.61 5.24 -4.92
C GLU A 155 0.50 5.68 -5.89
N GLU A 156 1.22 6.76 -5.55
CA GLU A 156 2.31 7.30 -6.38
C GLU A 156 3.48 6.33 -6.59
N HIS A 157 3.69 5.38 -5.66
CA HIS A 157 4.84 4.49 -5.71
C HIS A 157 4.53 3.06 -6.16
N TYR A 158 3.25 2.66 -6.17
CA TYR A 158 2.90 1.27 -6.43
C TYR A 158 1.73 1.07 -7.40
N VAL A 159 0.75 2.01 -7.45
CA VAL A 159 -0.53 1.74 -8.09
C VAL A 159 -0.53 2.20 -9.55
N ASN A 160 -0.87 1.28 -10.45
CA ASN A 160 -1.09 1.54 -11.89
C ASN A 160 0.06 2.33 -12.56
N LEU A 161 1.30 2.06 -12.17
CA LEU A 161 2.47 2.74 -12.73
C LEU A 161 2.69 2.34 -14.18
N CYS A 162 2.86 3.35 -15.06
CA CYS A 162 3.07 3.16 -16.49
C CYS A 162 4.07 4.17 -17.09
N ASP A 163 5.05 4.60 -16.30
CA ASP A 163 5.99 5.67 -16.66
C ASP A 163 6.95 5.31 -17.81
N VAL A 164 7.32 4.02 -17.90
CA VAL A 164 8.24 3.51 -18.92
C VAL A 164 7.48 2.94 -20.09
N PHE A 165 6.49 2.10 -19.82
CA PHE A 165 5.64 1.48 -20.83
C PHE A 165 4.24 1.23 -20.29
N GLN A 166 3.28 1.07 -21.19
CA GLN A 166 1.92 0.61 -20.87
C GLN A 166 1.45 -0.47 -21.84
N ILE A 167 0.46 -1.23 -21.42
CA ILE A 167 -0.26 -2.17 -22.29
C ILE A 167 -1.63 -1.55 -22.59
N SER A 168 -1.84 -1.16 -23.86
CA SER A 168 -3.07 -0.49 -24.28
C SER A 168 -4.18 -1.45 -24.71
N GLU A 169 -3.83 -2.64 -25.18
CA GLU A 169 -4.77 -3.67 -25.62
C GLU A 169 -4.23 -5.03 -25.20
N CYS A 170 -5.13 -5.92 -24.69
CA CYS A 170 -4.78 -7.28 -24.35
C CYS A 170 -5.94 -8.21 -24.65
N HIS A 171 -5.70 -9.22 -25.51
CA HIS A 171 -6.67 -10.23 -25.88
C HIS A 171 -6.12 -11.61 -25.53
N PHE A 172 -6.98 -12.50 -25.06
CA PHE A 172 -6.61 -13.87 -24.68
C PHE A 172 -7.38 -14.88 -25.50
N GLU A 173 -6.68 -15.88 -26.02
CA GLU A 173 -7.27 -17.07 -26.66
C GLU A 173 -6.82 -18.31 -25.88
N GLN A 174 -7.77 -19.22 -25.66
CA GLN A 174 -7.48 -20.51 -25.03
C GLN A 174 -7.43 -21.60 -26.10
N LYS A 175 -6.21 -22.15 -26.31
CA LYS A 175 -5.96 -23.31 -27.18
C LYS A 175 -5.22 -24.35 -26.36
N ASP A 176 -4.01 -24.75 -26.74
CA ASP A 176 -3.14 -25.62 -25.94
C ASP A 176 -2.34 -24.81 -24.90
N GLY A 177 -3.04 -24.08 -24.00
CA GLY A 177 -2.51 -23.05 -23.09
C GLY A 177 -3.25 -21.74 -23.28
N ILE A 178 -2.77 -20.67 -22.64
CA ILE A 178 -3.31 -19.32 -22.83
C ILE A 178 -2.37 -18.54 -23.75
N THR A 179 -2.88 -18.15 -24.91
CA THR A 179 -2.18 -17.23 -25.81
C THR A 179 -2.66 -15.82 -25.52
N SER A 180 -1.74 -14.89 -25.26
CA SER A 180 -2.00 -13.46 -25.15
C SER A 180 -1.52 -12.74 -26.42
N ARG A 181 -2.37 -11.86 -26.94
CA ARG A 181 -2.04 -10.90 -27.97
C ARG A 181 -2.22 -9.51 -27.37
N LEU A 182 -1.12 -8.79 -27.18
CA LEU A 182 -1.12 -7.51 -26.50
C LEU A 182 -0.35 -6.42 -27.27
N VAL A 183 -0.71 -5.16 -27.03
CA VAL A 183 -0.04 -4.00 -27.61
C VAL A 183 0.74 -3.30 -26.49
N ILE A 184 2.06 -3.28 -26.60
CA ILE A 184 2.96 -2.52 -25.72
C ILE A 184 3.20 -1.16 -26.35
N GLU A 185 2.97 -0.11 -25.56
CA GLU A 185 3.33 1.27 -25.90
C GLU A 185 4.56 1.67 -25.07
N HIS A 186 5.65 1.96 -25.76
CA HIS A 186 6.93 2.36 -25.19
C HIS A 186 7.63 3.36 -26.11
N ASN A 187 8.13 4.48 -25.56
CA ASN A 187 8.81 5.53 -26.32
C ASN A 187 8.01 6.03 -27.55
N LYS A 188 6.68 6.19 -27.40
CA LYS A 188 5.75 6.59 -28.46
C LYS A 188 5.58 5.57 -29.61
N GLU A 189 6.19 4.41 -29.49
CA GLU A 189 5.98 3.28 -30.41
C GLU A 189 4.95 2.33 -29.88
N ARG A 190 4.15 1.74 -30.78
CA ARG A 190 3.19 0.68 -30.46
C ARG A 190 3.65 -0.61 -31.13
N ARG A 191 3.80 -1.67 -30.35
CA ARG A 191 4.17 -3.00 -30.88
C ARG A 191 3.22 -4.05 -30.39
N THR A 192 2.70 -4.85 -31.31
CA THR A 192 1.89 -6.02 -31.00
C THR A 192 2.80 -7.21 -30.75
N ILE A 193 2.57 -7.92 -29.64
CA ILE A 193 3.31 -9.09 -29.23
C ILE A 193 2.32 -10.22 -28.96
N GLU A 194 2.67 -11.41 -29.42
CA GLU A 194 1.91 -12.62 -29.16
C GLU A 194 2.81 -13.62 -28.42
N THR A 195 2.32 -14.10 -27.27
CA THR A 195 3.05 -15.08 -26.43
C THR A 195 2.08 -16.04 -25.80
N THR A 196 2.61 -17.19 -25.38
CA THR A 196 1.86 -18.22 -24.67
C THR A 196 2.33 -18.31 -23.22
N GLY A 197 1.45 -18.79 -22.35
CA GLY A 197 1.74 -19.04 -20.95
C GLY A 197 0.80 -20.09 -20.35
N ASN A 198 1.14 -20.53 -19.14
CA ASN A 198 0.29 -21.48 -18.39
C ASN A 198 -1.01 -20.81 -17.89
N GLY A 199 -1.02 -19.47 -17.79
CA GLY A 199 -2.14 -18.64 -17.41
C GLY A 199 -2.06 -17.28 -18.06
N ARG A 200 -3.10 -16.45 -17.87
CA ARG A 200 -3.18 -15.11 -18.48
C ARG A 200 -2.03 -14.21 -18.04
N LEU A 201 -1.77 -14.15 -16.74
CA LEU A 201 -0.69 -13.32 -16.18
C LEU A 201 0.69 -13.80 -16.61
N ASP A 202 0.90 -15.11 -16.71
CA ASP A 202 2.13 -15.72 -17.20
C ASP A 202 2.37 -15.37 -18.69
N ALA A 203 1.34 -15.46 -19.52
CA ALA A 203 1.42 -15.08 -20.93
C ALA A 203 1.80 -13.58 -21.10
N VAL A 204 1.19 -12.68 -20.31
CA VAL A 204 1.56 -11.25 -20.30
C VAL A 204 2.99 -11.04 -19.80
N SER A 205 3.40 -11.76 -18.75
CA SER A 205 4.77 -11.73 -18.23
C SER A 205 5.79 -12.12 -19.30
N ASN A 206 5.50 -13.20 -20.06
CA ASN A 206 6.35 -13.65 -21.15
C ASN A 206 6.46 -12.62 -22.27
N ALA A 207 5.39 -11.88 -22.57
CA ALA A 207 5.42 -10.80 -23.55
C ALA A 207 6.30 -9.63 -23.10
N ILE A 208 6.21 -9.23 -21.82
CA ILE A 208 7.08 -8.18 -21.25
C ILE A 208 8.55 -8.61 -21.30
N LYS A 209 8.85 -9.85 -20.88
CA LYS A 209 10.21 -10.42 -20.93
C LYS A 209 10.76 -10.41 -22.34
N MET A 210 9.94 -10.84 -23.32
CA MET A 210 10.32 -10.90 -24.73
C MET A 210 10.56 -9.51 -25.31
N TYR A 211 9.69 -8.53 -25.01
CA TYR A 211 9.79 -7.18 -25.55
C TYR A 211 11.05 -6.46 -25.07
N PHE A 212 11.34 -6.52 -23.76
CA PHE A 212 12.48 -5.84 -23.17
C PHE A 212 13.77 -6.67 -23.16
N GLY A 213 13.74 -7.95 -23.57
CA GLY A 213 14.88 -8.85 -23.52
C GLY A 213 15.40 -9.08 -22.11
N ILE A 214 14.50 -9.21 -21.12
CA ILE A 214 14.81 -9.32 -19.70
C ILE A 214 14.30 -10.65 -19.13
N SER A 215 14.85 -11.03 -17.98
CA SER A 215 14.38 -12.19 -17.21
C SER A 215 14.11 -11.75 -15.78
N TYR A 216 12.96 -12.15 -15.26
CA TYR A 216 12.57 -11.99 -13.87
C TYR A 216 11.65 -13.15 -13.46
N GLU A 217 11.52 -13.38 -12.19
CA GLU A 217 10.61 -14.35 -11.59
C GLU A 217 9.38 -13.62 -11.05
N LEU A 218 8.18 -14.16 -11.28
CA LEU A 218 6.95 -13.72 -10.61
C LEU A 218 6.86 -14.49 -9.30
N ALA A 219 7.14 -13.81 -8.18
CA ALA A 219 7.29 -14.44 -6.88
C ALA A 219 6.00 -14.48 -6.07
N VAL A 220 5.18 -13.42 -6.15
CA VAL A 220 3.90 -13.32 -5.44
C VAL A 220 2.84 -12.76 -6.36
N TYR A 221 1.64 -13.31 -6.27
CA TYR A 221 0.43 -12.78 -6.84
C TYR A 221 -0.72 -12.98 -5.84
N GLU A 222 -1.36 -11.90 -5.45
CA GLU A 222 -2.53 -11.89 -4.58
C GLU A 222 -3.55 -10.87 -5.12
N GLU A 223 -4.84 -11.11 -4.86
CA GLU A 223 -5.92 -10.22 -5.26
C GLU A 223 -7.09 -10.25 -4.28
N HIS A 224 -7.80 -9.15 -4.17
CA HIS A 224 -9.04 -9.06 -3.39
C HIS A 224 -9.94 -7.92 -3.87
N ALA A 225 -11.21 -7.96 -3.48
CA ALA A 225 -12.15 -6.86 -3.70
C ALA A 225 -11.92 -5.74 -2.66
N ILE A 226 -11.84 -4.48 -3.09
CA ILE A 226 -11.60 -3.33 -2.20
C ILE A 226 -12.82 -3.03 -1.32
N SER A 227 -14.02 -3.28 -1.85
CA SER A 227 -15.30 -3.06 -1.16
C SER A 227 -16.27 -4.21 -1.43
N GLU A 228 -17.38 -4.25 -0.72
CA GLU A 228 -18.45 -5.22 -0.97
C GLU A 228 -19.37 -4.74 -2.12
N GLY A 229 -19.90 -5.70 -2.88
CA GLY A 229 -20.88 -5.46 -3.94
C GLY A 229 -20.35 -5.69 -5.36
N SER A 230 -21.27 -5.72 -6.33
CA SER A 230 -20.99 -6.06 -7.73
C SER A 230 -20.24 -4.96 -8.51
N SER A 231 -20.17 -3.75 -7.98
CA SER A 231 -19.42 -2.62 -8.54
C SER A 231 -18.11 -2.36 -7.80
N SER A 232 -17.65 -3.32 -6.98
CA SER A 232 -16.38 -3.22 -6.26
C SER A 232 -15.20 -3.27 -7.23
N LYS A 233 -14.21 -2.41 -6.99
CA LYS A 233 -12.91 -2.53 -7.66
C LYS A 233 -12.12 -3.68 -7.07
N ALA A 234 -11.31 -4.32 -7.90
CA ALA A 234 -10.33 -5.31 -7.48
C ALA A 234 -8.97 -4.64 -7.28
N ALA A 235 -8.27 -5.04 -6.22
CA ALA A 235 -6.85 -4.74 -6.04
C ALA A 235 -6.04 -6.02 -6.26
N ALA A 236 -5.06 -5.96 -7.13
CA ALA A 236 -4.09 -7.02 -7.37
C ALA A 236 -2.69 -6.56 -6.98
N TYR A 237 -1.90 -7.49 -6.42
CA TYR A 237 -0.54 -7.27 -5.96
C TYR A 237 0.38 -8.26 -6.65
N VAL A 238 1.45 -7.77 -7.22
CA VAL A 238 2.46 -8.59 -7.89
C VAL A 238 3.85 -8.26 -7.36
N GLU A 239 4.59 -9.28 -6.95
CA GLU A 239 6.02 -9.19 -6.69
C GLU A 239 6.80 -9.87 -7.81
N ILE A 240 7.74 -9.16 -8.41
CA ILE A 240 8.72 -9.74 -9.31
C ILE A 240 10.13 -9.64 -8.73
N ILE A 241 10.94 -10.66 -9.00
CA ILE A 241 12.35 -10.70 -8.56
C ILE A 241 13.25 -10.64 -9.80
N CYS A 242 14.10 -9.63 -9.85
CA CYS A 242 15.11 -9.46 -10.89
C CYS A 242 16.48 -9.25 -10.25
N LYS A 243 17.46 -10.06 -10.62
CA LYS A 243 18.85 -9.99 -10.09
C LYS A 243 18.92 -9.96 -8.54
N GLY A 244 18.02 -10.70 -7.89
CA GLY A 244 17.93 -10.77 -6.43
C GLY A 244 17.30 -9.56 -5.74
N LYS A 245 16.74 -8.61 -6.47
CA LYS A 245 15.95 -7.48 -5.94
C LYS A 245 14.47 -7.70 -6.18
N ASN A 246 13.66 -7.27 -5.24
CA ASN A 246 12.22 -7.37 -5.26
C ASN A 246 11.58 -6.08 -5.77
N TYR A 247 10.55 -6.21 -6.58
CA TYR A 247 9.79 -5.09 -7.14
C TYR A 247 8.29 -5.37 -7.02
N TRP A 248 7.62 -4.57 -6.20
CA TRP A 248 6.18 -4.65 -6.00
C TRP A 248 5.44 -3.70 -6.91
N GLY A 249 4.34 -4.18 -7.49
CA GLY A 249 3.36 -3.38 -8.21
C GLY A 249 1.95 -3.71 -7.75
N VAL A 250 1.08 -2.73 -7.86
CA VAL A 250 -0.34 -2.83 -7.52
C VAL A 250 -1.17 -2.38 -8.70
N GLY A 251 -2.23 -3.12 -8.99
CA GLY A 251 -3.22 -2.74 -9.99
C GLY A 251 -4.58 -2.59 -9.34
N ILE A 252 -5.30 -1.54 -9.67
CA ILE A 252 -6.67 -1.29 -9.21
C ILE A 252 -7.54 -1.04 -10.44
N ASP A 253 -8.55 -1.90 -10.64
CA ASP A 253 -9.52 -1.80 -11.73
C ASP A 253 -10.86 -2.45 -11.34
N GLU A 254 -11.92 -2.18 -12.10
CA GLU A 254 -13.21 -2.86 -11.96
C GLU A 254 -13.14 -4.31 -12.45
N ASP A 255 -12.29 -4.59 -13.44
CA ASP A 255 -12.01 -5.93 -13.95
C ASP A 255 -10.77 -6.52 -13.28
N ILE A 256 -10.93 -7.73 -12.73
CA ILE A 256 -9.88 -8.43 -11.98
C ILE A 256 -8.66 -8.80 -12.86
N ILE A 257 -8.88 -9.05 -14.15
CA ILE A 257 -7.80 -9.38 -15.08
C ILE A 257 -7.02 -8.12 -15.42
N THR A 258 -7.71 -7.03 -15.64
CA THR A 258 -7.12 -5.71 -15.90
C THR A 258 -6.32 -5.25 -14.69
N SER A 259 -6.83 -5.40 -13.46
CA SER A 259 -6.10 -5.06 -12.24
C SER A 259 -4.83 -5.91 -12.09
N SER A 260 -4.90 -7.21 -12.41
CA SER A 260 -3.74 -8.12 -12.35
C SER A 260 -2.66 -7.75 -13.36
N ILE A 261 -3.05 -7.40 -14.59
CA ILE A 261 -2.13 -6.92 -15.62
C ILE A 261 -1.49 -5.58 -15.20
N ALA A 262 -2.30 -4.65 -14.68
CA ALA A 262 -1.81 -3.36 -14.19
C ALA A 262 -0.81 -3.51 -13.04
N ALA A 263 -1.04 -4.48 -12.13
CA ALA A 263 -0.09 -4.80 -11.06
C ALA A 263 1.25 -5.29 -11.62
N LEU A 264 1.24 -6.20 -12.58
CA LEU A 264 2.45 -6.70 -13.23
C LEU A 264 3.17 -5.59 -14.01
N VAL A 265 2.43 -4.77 -14.74
CA VAL A 265 2.97 -3.59 -15.46
C VAL A 265 3.63 -2.61 -14.48
N SER A 266 2.98 -2.33 -13.33
CA SER A 266 3.54 -1.46 -12.29
C SER A 266 4.85 -2.00 -11.73
N ALA A 267 4.92 -3.29 -11.39
CA ALA A 267 6.14 -3.94 -10.91
C ALA A 267 7.26 -3.88 -11.97
N ALA A 268 6.93 -4.18 -13.24
CA ALA A 268 7.88 -4.15 -14.34
C ALA A 268 8.39 -2.73 -14.64
N ASN A 269 7.53 -1.71 -14.57
CA ASN A 269 7.94 -0.30 -14.72
C ASN A 269 8.96 0.11 -13.64
N LYS A 270 8.71 -0.25 -12.37
CA LYS A 270 9.66 -0.01 -11.27
C LYS A 270 11.00 -0.70 -11.50
N MET A 271 10.96 -1.97 -11.91
CA MET A 271 12.16 -2.74 -12.21
C MET A 271 12.97 -2.11 -13.35
N LEU A 272 12.33 -1.79 -14.48
CA LEU A 272 12.99 -1.21 -15.64
C LEU A 272 13.66 0.13 -15.30
N LYS A 273 12.99 0.99 -14.53
CA LYS A 273 13.55 2.25 -14.02
C LYS A 273 14.75 2.01 -13.11
N SER A 274 14.62 1.11 -12.13
CA SER A 274 15.67 0.84 -11.14
C SER A 274 16.92 0.21 -11.73
N GLU A 275 16.76 -0.63 -12.74
CA GLU A 275 17.87 -1.33 -13.40
C GLU A 275 18.44 -0.55 -14.60
N ASN A 276 17.97 0.69 -14.84
CA ASN A 276 18.37 1.55 -15.96
C ASN A 276 18.32 0.84 -17.33
N ILE A 277 17.39 -0.11 -17.49
CA ILE A 277 17.31 -0.95 -18.70
C ILE A 277 16.85 -0.12 -19.90
N VAL A 278 16.09 0.95 -19.67
CA VAL A 278 15.57 1.82 -20.72
C VAL A 278 16.64 2.79 -21.22
N GLU A 279 17.41 3.40 -20.32
CA GLU A 279 18.52 4.30 -20.66
C GLU A 279 19.71 3.53 -21.24
N GLY A 280 20.05 2.37 -20.64
CA GLY A 280 21.19 1.56 -21.06
C GLY A 280 21.03 0.89 -22.44
N ARG A 281 19.85 0.85 -23.04
CA ARG A 281 19.65 0.28 -24.38
C ARG A 281 20.01 1.27 -25.48
N GLU A 282 19.69 2.54 -25.32
CA GLU A 282 20.09 3.60 -26.28
C GLU A 282 21.61 3.88 -26.18
N GLU A 283 22.16 4.01 -24.98
CA GLU A 283 23.61 4.10 -24.76
C GLU A 283 24.34 2.88 -25.28
N ARG A 284 23.85 1.68 -25.01
CA ARG A 284 24.46 0.43 -25.47
C ARG A 284 24.43 0.28 -26.99
N ILE A 285 23.37 0.75 -27.66
CA ILE A 285 23.31 0.77 -29.14
C ILE A 285 24.29 1.80 -29.68
N VAL A 286 24.38 2.99 -29.07
CA VAL A 286 25.33 4.01 -29.42
C VAL A 286 26.77 3.52 -29.23
N ASP A 287 27.06 2.83 -28.12
CA ASP A 287 28.37 2.25 -27.85
C ASP A 287 28.73 1.15 -28.84
N ILE A 288 27.79 0.27 -29.19
CA ILE A 288 27.99 -0.75 -30.25
C ILE A 288 28.24 -0.08 -31.60
N MET A 289 27.47 0.93 -31.94
CA MET A 289 27.65 1.66 -33.21
C MET A 289 28.99 2.40 -33.26
N ASN A 290 29.39 3.05 -32.19
CA ASN A 290 30.69 3.71 -32.04
C ASN A 290 31.84 2.68 -32.12
N TYR A 291 31.70 1.51 -31.49
CA TYR A 291 32.66 0.43 -31.57
C TYR A 291 32.80 -0.08 -33.01
N ILE A 292 31.67 -0.32 -33.70
CA ILE A 292 31.65 -0.74 -35.09
C ILE A 292 32.32 0.30 -35.98
N GLN A 293 32.00 1.60 -35.82
CA GLN A 293 32.59 2.69 -36.60
C GLN A 293 34.12 2.78 -36.43
N ASN A 294 34.60 2.57 -35.20
CA ASN A 294 36.04 2.68 -34.90
C ASN A 294 36.85 1.42 -35.26
N HIS A 295 36.19 0.27 -35.42
CA HIS A 295 36.83 -1.05 -35.64
C HIS A 295 36.26 -1.75 -36.89
N TYR A 296 35.65 -1.01 -37.81
CA TYR A 296 34.82 -1.59 -38.86
C TYR A 296 35.57 -2.62 -39.76
N ALA A 297 36.89 -2.54 -39.84
CA ALA A 297 37.70 -3.44 -40.64
C ALA A 297 37.87 -4.84 -40.02
N ASP A 298 37.76 -4.94 -38.67
CA ASP A 298 38.08 -6.17 -37.92
C ASP A 298 36.90 -6.68 -37.07
N VAL A 299 35.75 -5.98 -37.13
CA VAL A 299 34.59 -6.33 -36.29
C VAL A 299 33.83 -7.51 -36.89
N THR A 300 33.60 -8.53 -36.06
CA THR A 300 32.73 -9.67 -36.38
C THR A 300 31.62 -9.79 -35.36
N LEU A 301 30.58 -10.57 -35.66
CA LEU A 301 29.50 -10.86 -34.72
C LEU A 301 30.00 -11.50 -33.41
N ASP A 302 31.06 -12.32 -33.50
CA ASP A 302 31.66 -12.95 -32.33
C ASP A 302 32.36 -11.93 -31.42
N VAL A 303 33.10 -10.99 -32.00
CA VAL A 303 33.75 -9.89 -31.31
C VAL A 303 32.72 -9.00 -30.59
N LEU A 304 31.61 -8.65 -31.30
CA LEU A 304 30.54 -7.86 -30.71
C LEU A 304 29.82 -8.64 -29.58
N ALA A 305 29.57 -9.94 -29.77
CA ALA A 305 28.93 -10.76 -28.74
C ALA A 305 29.78 -10.83 -27.47
N ASP A 306 31.11 -11.02 -27.61
CA ASP A 306 32.03 -11.08 -26.47
C ASP A 306 32.22 -9.71 -25.79
N GLN A 307 32.40 -8.63 -26.58
CA GLN A 307 32.64 -7.28 -26.07
C GLN A 307 31.42 -6.70 -25.32
N PHE A 308 30.22 -6.99 -25.80
CA PHE A 308 28.98 -6.42 -25.26
C PHE A 308 28.07 -7.42 -24.53
N ASN A 309 28.58 -8.66 -24.26
CA ASN A 309 27.79 -9.74 -23.65
C ASN A 309 26.44 -9.96 -24.33
N LEU A 310 26.45 -10.07 -25.65
CA LEU A 310 25.25 -10.35 -26.42
C LEU A 310 25.09 -11.87 -26.63
N SER A 311 23.86 -12.36 -26.53
CA SER A 311 23.56 -13.73 -26.96
C SER A 311 23.62 -13.82 -28.49
N LYS A 312 24.30 -14.84 -29.00
CA LYS A 312 24.34 -15.14 -30.43
C LYS A 312 22.99 -15.54 -30.97
#